data_f5fe9b977fd7d39f1b8ad0da2ca119cc
#
_entry.id   f5fe9b977fd7d39f1b8ad0da2ca119cc
#
_cell.length_a   1.000
_cell.length_b   1.000
_cell.length_c   1.000
_cell.angle_alpha   90.00
_cell.angle_beta   90.00
_cell.angle_gamma   90.00
#
_symmetry.space_group_name_H-M   'P 1'
#
loop_
_entity.id
_entity.type
_entity.pdbx_description
1 polymer ?
#
loop_
_entity_poly.entity_id
_entity_poly.type
_entity_poly.pdbx_seq_one_letter_code
_entity_poly.pdbx_strand_id
1 'polypeptide(L)'
;MTIFRVYNKLVEVIIHQSVVVILSLLIIFFFDKEDLILALVFAYLLGGIVSVIVYLASFPLRIKSAKISLNITMDILKKGMYLFVFNGCFYFIITSTRSLVSKYYTIEEFGVFSFAYTLSNSIMLLLSAFSFIMFPKLIQKLSSNCKDEALRSINMIMTNYVIFAHFMVYSFMIFFPFVSSYFSEYSGILGVLNFISLAVLLNTHSFGHVSFLIAQNREKTAALISLVALVINILIGVILIKLMLVPVKYVIVASGFSYIIFSFLSTYFSNLLLKGKTNFYAVFTDSFPLRIFLPFTAGVVVSYFDLGFWIIAVFIMFVYLNMRSLKEITHTFKLLWHNPQIINL
;
A
#
# COMPACT_ATOMS: atom_id res chain seq x y z
N MET A 1 -5.60 -9.71 15.91
CA MET A 1 -6.30 -8.86 14.91
C MET A 1 -6.97 -9.65 13.82
N THR A 2 -6.27 -10.52 13.08
CA THR A 2 -6.85 -11.33 11.97
C THR A 2 -8.05 -12.16 12.41
N ILE A 3 -7.99 -12.77 13.60
CA ILE A 3 -9.09 -13.57 14.17
C ILE A 3 -10.37 -12.76 14.34
N PHE A 4 -10.31 -11.55 14.91
CA PHE A 4 -11.48 -10.68 15.06
C PHE A 4 -12.10 -10.29 13.72
N ARG A 5 -11.28 -10.09 12.67
CA ARG A 5 -11.78 -9.83 11.32
C ARG A 5 -12.53 -11.02 10.73
N VAL A 6 -12.00 -12.23 10.92
CA VAL A 6 -12.64 -13.46 10.46
C VAL A 6 -14.00 -13.66 11.15
N TYR A 7 -14.11 -13.28 12.42
CA TYR A 7 -15.35 -13.35 13.21
C TYR A 7 -16.25 -12.10 13.09
N ASN A 8 -15.94 -11.18 12.14
CA ASN A 8 -16.69 -9.92 11.92
C ASN A 8 -16.80 -9.01 13.15
N LYS A 9 -15.86 -9.11 14.10
CA LYS A 9 -15.78 -8.27 15.28
C LYS A 9 -15.00 -6.98 14.98
N LEU A 10 -15.55 -6.15 14.10
CA LEU A 10 -14.88 -4.93 13.61
C LEU A 10 -14.74 -3.86 14.71
N VAL A 11 -15.72 -3.76 15.60
CA VAL A 11 -15.71 -2.77 16.70
C VAL A 11 -14.51 -3.01 17.61
N GLU A 12 -14.26 -4.27 18.00
CA GLU A 12 -13.12 -4.63 18.84
C GLU A 12 -11.78 -4.34 18.15
N VAL A 13 -11.71 -4.50 16.83
CA VAL A 13 -10.53 -4.13 16.05
C VAL A 13 -10.31 -2.61 16.06
N ILE A 14 -11.38 -1.83 15.88
CA ILE A 14 -11.33 -0.36 15.91
C ILE A 14 -10.88 0.11 17.30
N ILE A 15 -11.49 -0.39 18.37
CA ILE A 15 -11.12 -0.04 19.75
C ILE A 15 -9.62 -0.34 19.96
N HIS A 16 -9.17 -1.54 19.60
CA HIS A 16 -7.77 -1.95 19.75
C HIS A 16 -6.78 -1.01 19.03
N GLN A 17 -7.12 -0.53 17.84
CA GLN A 17 -6.25 0.40 17.09
C GLN A 17 -6.37 1.85 17.60
N SER A 18 -7.55 2.26 18.03
CA SER A 18 -7.81 3.64 18.41
C SER A 18 -7.24 3.99 19.79
N VAL A 19 -7.17 3.04 20.72
CA VAL A 19 -6.71 3.30 22.10
C VAL A 19 -5.34 3.95 22.15
N VAL A 20 -4.37 3.42 21.40
CA VAL A 20 -3.00 3.97 21.35
C VAL A 20 -3.01 5.38 20.79
N VAL A 21 -3.76 5.62 19.70
CA VAL A 21 -3.86 6.92 19.04
C VAL A 21 -4.52 7.95 19.94
N ILE A 22 -5.63 7.59 20.59
CA ILE A 22 -6.36 8.48 21.51
C ILE A 22 -5.47 8.86 22.69
N LEU A 23 -4.79 7.89 23.32
CA LEU A 23 -3.87 8.18 24.42
C LEU A 23 -2.71 9.08 23.98
N SER A 24 -2.14 8.85 22.80
CA SER A 24 -1.07 9.70 22.26
C SER A 24 -1.55 11.13 22.00
N LEU A 25 -2.75 11.31 21.45
CA LEU A 25 -3.35 12.63 21.24
C LEU A 25 -3.61 13.36 22.55
N LEU A 26 -4.18 12.67 23.55
CA LEU A 26 -4.42 13.25 24.86
C LEU A 26 -3.13 13.75 25.50
N ILE A 27 -2.04 12.99 25.40
CA ILE A 27 -0.74 13.38 25.98
C ILE A 27 -0.20 14.67 25.37
N ILE A 28 -0.34 14.87 24.05
CA ILE A 28 0.11 16.10 23.38
C ILE A 28 -0.52 17.37 23.98
N PHE A 29 -1.77 17.27 24.52
CA PHE A 29 -2.46 18.41 25.11
C PHE A 29 -2.06 18.68 26.57
N PHE A 30 -1.51 17.68 27.29
CA PHE A 30 -1.25 17.78 28.73
C PHE A 30 0.21 17.92 29.13
N PHE A 31 1.15 17.67 28.19
CA PHE A 31 2.58 17.69 28.48
C PHE A 31 3.33 18.74 27.67
N ASP A 32 4.28 19.40 28.34
CA ASP A 32 5.19 20.35 27.72
C ASP A 32 6.21 19.69 26.80
N LYS A 33 6.89 20.48 25.94
CA LYS A 33 7.79 19.98 24.91
C LYS A 33 8.93 19.13 25.46
N GLU A 34 9.42 19.44 26.67
CA GLU A 34 10.58 18.76 27.28
C GLU A 34 10.23 17.31 27.67
N ASP A 35 9.03 17.08 28.20
CA ASP A 35 8.60 15.75 28.65
C ASP A 35 7.78 14.98 27.60
N LEU A 36 7.43 15.62 26.48
CA LEU A 36 6.54 15.08 25.46
C LEU A 36 7.00 13.72 24.91
N ILE A 37 8.30 13.55 24.65
CA ILE A 37 8.84 12.29 24.09
C ILE A 37 8.66 11.16 25.08
N LEU A 38 9.01 11.38 26.34
CA LEU A 38 8.87 10.37 27.40
C LEU A 38 7.41 10.02 27.63
N ALA A 39 6.52 11.03 27.69
CA ALA A 39 5.10 10.86 27.86
C ALA A 39 4.47 10.08 26.69
N LEU A 40 4.89 10.34 25.43
CA LEU A 40 4.45 9.56 24.27
C LEU A 40 4.89 8.08 24.37
N VAL A 41 6.11 7.80 24.79
CA VAL A 41 6.56 6.41 25.01
C VAL A 41 5.68 5.70 26.04
N PHE A 42 5.36 6.35 27.15
CA PHE A 42 4.43 5.80 28.14
C PHE A 42 3.02 5.61 27.58
N ALA A 43 2.51 6.52 26.74
CA ALA A 43 1.22 6.36 26.08
C ALA A 43 1.19 5.12 25.19
N TYR A 44 2.23 4.91 24.41
CA TYR A 44 2.34 3.71 23.57
C TYR A 44 2.37 2.43 24.38
N LEU A 45 3.12 2.40 25.50
CA LEU A 45 3.18 1.25 26.42
C LEU A 45 1.82 0.97 27.06
N LEU A 46 1.19 1.99 27.64
CA LEU A 46 -0.13 1.86 28.27
C LEU A 46 -1.18 1.47 27.23
N GLY A 47 -1.20 2.13 26.08
CA GLY A 47 -2.11 1.80 24.99
C GLY A 47 -1.92 0.36 24.50
N GLY A 48 -0.69 -0.13 24.43
CA GLY A 48 -0.36 -1.51 24.12
C GLY A 48 -0.91 -2.50 25.18
N ILE A 49 -0.73 -2.19 26.46
CA ILE A 49 -1.25 -3.03 27.56
C ILE A 49 -2.78 -3.08 27.52
N VAL A 50 -3.45 -1.92 27.43
CA VAL A 50 -4.91 -1.84 27.34
C VAL A 50 -5.42 -2.60 26.11
N SER A 51 -4.77 -2.44 24.98
CA SER A 51 -5.09 -3.19 23.75
C SER A 51 -5.00 -4.71 23.93
N VAL A 52 -3.97 -5.20 24.64
CA VAL A 52 -3.84 -6.64 24.95
C VAL A 52 -4.95 -7.11 25.88
N ILE A 53 -5.30 -6.33 26.91
CA ILE A 53 -6.39 -6.66 27.86
C ILE A 53 -7.72 -6.74 27.10
N VAL A 54 -8.05 -5.76 26.27
CA VAL A 54 -9.26 -5.76 25.43
C VAL A 54 -9.27 -6.95 24.49
N TYR A 55 -8.11 -7.25 23.89
CA TYR A 55 -7.95 -8.41 23.01
C TYR A 55 -8.27 -9.72 23.74
N LEU A 56 -7.71 -9.94 24.91
CA LEU A 56 -7.93 -11.17 25.69
C LEU A 56 -9.37 -11.28 26.21
N ALA A 57 -9.96 -10.17 26.68
CA ALA A 57 -11.32 -10.12 27.18
C ALA A 57 -12.38 -10.38 26.08
N SER A 58 -12.13 -9.91 24.87
CA SER A 58 -13.06 -10.03 23.73
C SER A 58 -12.78 -11.24 22.84
N PHE A 59 -11.82 -12.09 23.21
CA PHE A 59 -11.37 -13.19 22.36
C PHE A 59 -12.49 -14.19 22.04
N PRO A 60 -12.84 -14.41 20.76
CA PRO A 60 -14.02 -15.17 20.38
C PRO A 60 -13.92 -16.69 20.58
N LEU A 61 -12.69 -17.19 20.79
CA LEU A 61 -12.43 -18.60 20.96
C LEU A 61 -12.16 -18.93 22.45
N ARG A 62 -12.84 -19.92 22.99
CA ARG A 62 -12.43 -20.50 24.28
C ARG A 62 -11.17 -21.33 24.06
N ILE A 63 -10.06 -20.84 24.58
CA ILE A 63 -8.77 -21.55 24.54
C ILE A 63 -8.92 -22.76 25.48
N LYS A 64 -9.25 -23.93 24.92
CA LYS A 64 -9.04 -25.19 25.63
C LYS A 64 -7.54 -25.46 25.61
N SER A 65 -7.02 -26.05 26.70
CA SER A 65 -5.60 -26.42 26.79
C SER A 65 -5.21 -27.26 25.58
N ALA A 66 -4.52 -26.64 24.62
CA ALA A 66 -4.00 -27.36 23.45
C ALA A 66 -2.58 -27.83 23.76
N LYS A 67 -2.27 -29.09 23.41
CA LYS A 67 -0.87 -29.56 23.45
C LYS A 67 -0.09 -28.78 22.36
N ILE A 68 0.96 -28.10 22.79
CA ILE A 68 1.86 -27.37 21.88
C ILE A 68 2.61 -28.43 21.06
N SER A 69 2.38 -28.46 19.75
CA SER A 69 3.14 -29.29 18.80
C SER A 69 4.30 -28.47 18.24
N LEU A 70 5.53 -28.88 18.52
CA LEU A 70 6.73 -28.20 18.02
C LEU A 70 6.75 -28.11 16.49
N ASN A 71 6.31 -29.14 15.78
CA ASN A 71 6.27 -29.15 14.33
C ASN A 71 5.31 -28.08 13.78
N ILE A 72 4.10 -27.98 14.34
CA ILE A 72 3.13 -26.95 13.93
C ILE A 72 3.68 -25.56 14.27
N THR A 73 4.28 -25.40 15.43
CA THR A 73 4.88 -24.10 15.83
C THR A 73 6.01 -23.69 14.88
N MET A 74 6.89 -24.62 14.49
CA MET A 74 7.95 -24.33 13.53
C MET A 74 7.43 -23.99 12.14
N ASP A 75 6.37 -24.66 11.67
CA ASP A 75 5.74 -24.31 10.38
C ASP A 75 5.12 -22.90 10.40
N ILE A 76 4.42 -22.56 11.48
CA ILE A 76 3.85 -21.22 11.67
C ILE A 76 4.96 -20.15 11.72
N LEU A 77 6.02 -20.41 12.49
CA LEU A 77 7.16 -19.47 12.58
C LEU A 77 7.85 -19.29 11.23
N LYS A 78 8.05 -20.35 10.47
CA LYS A 78 8.68 -20.29 9.14
C LYS A 78 7.84 -19.49 8.15
N LYS A 79 6.54 -19.73 8.09
CA LYS A 79 5.60 -18.94 7.25
C LYS A 79 5.54 -17.49 7.71
N GLY A 80 5.47 -17.27 9.02
CA GLY A 80 5.49 -15.94 9.63
C GLY A 80 6.77 -15.17 9.32
N MET A 81 7.93 -15.83 9.31
CA MET A 81 9.22 -15.23 8.95
C MET A 81 9.23 -14.76 7.49
N TYR A 82 8.72 -15.56 6.55
CA TYR A 82 8.63 -15.12 5.15
C TYR A 82 7.71 -13.91 4.98
N LEU A 83 6.56 -13.89 5.67
CA LEU A 83 5.67 -12.73 5.65
C LEU A 83 6.29 -11.51 6.33
N PHE A 84 7.08 -11.71 7.38
CA PHE A 84 7.84 -10.63 8.03
C PHE A 84 8.86 -10.03 7.06
N VAL A 85 9.66 -10.86 6.38
CA VAL A 85 10.63 -10.43 5.36
C VAL A 85 9.91 -9.69 4.23
N PHE A 86 8.80 -10.24 3.74
CA PHE A 86 7.99 -9.61 2.68
C PHE A 86 7.55 -8.18 3.08
N ASN A 87 6.89 -8.05 4.23
CA ASN A 87 6.42 -6.74 4.71
C ASN A 87 7.57 -5.79 5.06
N GLY A 88 8.64 -6.32 5.66
CA GLY A 88 9.85 -5.57 5.99
C GLY A 88 10.52 -5.00 4.74
N CYS A 89 10.72 -5.78 3.70
CA CYS A 89 11.29 -5.31 2.44
C CYS A 89 10.43 -4.21 1.80
N PHE A 90 9.11 -4.36 1.83
CA PHE A 90 8.19 -3.33 1.35
C PHE A 90 8.33 -2.01 2.10
N TYR A 91 8.37 -2.07 3.42
CA TYR A 91 8.61 -0.91 4.26
C TYR A 91 9.97 -0.28 3.99
N PHE A 92 11.01 -1.11 3.81
CA PHE A 92 12.37 -0.65 3.55
C PHE A 92 12.58 -0.06 2.15
N ILE A 93 11.78 -0.39 1.14
CA ILE A 93 11.89 0.25 -0.18
C ILE A 93 11.82 1.77 -0.03
N ILE A 94 10.81 2.27 0.64
CA ILE A 94 10.62 3.71 0.81
C ILE A 94 11.55 4.29 1.88
N THR A 95 11.72 3.58 2.98
CA THR A 95 12.61 4.04 4.06
C THR A 95 14.04 4.19 3.55
N SER A 96 14.55 3.27 2.71
CA SER A 96 15.88 3.39 2.12
C SER A 96 16.00 4.58 1.17
N THR A 97 14.98 4.86 0.36
CA THR A 97 14.96 6.05 -0.50
C THR A 97 14.99 7.33 0.32
N ARG A 98 14.21 7.43 1.40
CA ARG A 98 14.26 8.58 2.33
C ARG A 98 15.63 8.70 3.02
N SER A 99 16.21 7.58 3.44
CA SER A 99 17.56 7.57 4.05
C SER A 99 18.64 8.03 3.07
N LEU A 100 18.52 7.66 1.80
CA LEU A 100 19.44 8.16 0.77
C LEU A 100 19.26 9.66 0.56
N VAL A 101 18.03 10.16 0.49
CA VAL A 101 17.77 11.60 0.39
C VAL A 101 18.32 12.34 1.62
N SER A 102 18.06 11.87 2.83
CA SER A 102 18.59 12.47 4.07
C SER A 102 20.12 12.52 4.12
N LYS A 103 20.79 11.56 3.48
CA LYS A 103 22.27 11.47 3.51
C LYS A 103 22.94 12.37 2.46
N TYR A 104 22.33 12.60 1.31
CA TYR A 104 23.00 13.18 0.15
C TYR A 104 22.45 14.54 -0.28
N TYR A 105 21.32 14.99 0.25
CA TYR A 105 20.67 16.26 -0.06
C TYR A 105 20.62 17.17 1.18
N THR A 106 20.19 18.42 1.01
CA THR A 106 20.07 19.36 2.11
C THR A 106 18.92 19.01 3.05
N ILE A 107 18.92 19.61 4.25
CA ILE A 107 17.85 19.40 5.24
C ILE A 107 16.50 19.89 4.68
N GLU A 108 16.52 21.01 3.95
CA GLU A 108 15.33 21.59 3.33
C GLU A 108 14.76 20.64 2.26
N GLU A 109 15.60 20.11 1.37
CA GLU A 109 15.19 19.16 0.33
C GLU A 109 14.65 17.87 0.95
N PHE A 110 15.29 17.35 2.00
CA PHE A 110 14.79 16.20 2.75
C PHE A 110 13.46 16.50 3.43
N GLY A 111 13.28 17.70 3.98
CA GLY A 111 12.02 18.15 4.58
C GLY A 111 10.88 18.14 3.56
N VAL A 112 11.10 18.77 2.40
CA VAL A 112 10.14 18.78 1.27
C VAL A 112 9.81 17.37 0.79
N PHE A 113 10.82 16.52 0.57
CA PHE A 113 10.64 15.14 0.14
C PHE A 113 9.84 14.33 1.15
N SER A 114 10.18 14.41 2.44
CA SER A 114 9.52 13.67 3.51
C SER A 114 8.08 14.10 3.72
N PHE A 115 7.79 15.40 3.61
CA PHE A 115 6.44 15.92 3.70
C PHE A 115 5.59 15.50 2.50
N ALA A 116 6.11 15.63 1.28
CA ALA A 116 5.45 15.16 0.07
C ALA A 116 5.14 13.65 0.14
N TYR A 117 6.09 12.86 0.66
CA TYR A 117 5.89 11.43 0.88
C TYR A 117 4.75 11.16 1.88
N THR A 118 4.73 11.87 3.01
CA THR A 118 3.70 11.68 4.04
C THR A 118 2.30 11.99 3.48
N LEU A 119 2.17 13.07 2.71
CA LEU A 119 0.92 13.44 2.05
C LEU A 119 0.48 12.39 1.02
N SER A 120 1.39 11.96 0.14
CA SER A 120 1.09 10.93 -0.86
C SER A 120 0.69 9.60 -0.22
N ASN A 121 1.37 9.23 0.88
CA ASN A 121 1.07 8.01 1.61
C ASN A 121 -0.26 8.08 2.38
N SER A 122 -0.74 9.26 2.73
CA SER A 122 -2.04 9.43 3.39
C SER A 122 -3.20 8.93 2.51
N ILE A 123 -3.09 9.07 1.19
CA ILE A 123 -4.05 8.50 0.25
C ILE A 123 -4.02 6.97 0.32
N MET A 124 -2.82 6.40 0.41
CA MET A 124 -2.66 4.94 0.51
C MET A 124 -3.20 4.38 1.83
N LEU A 125 -3.24 5.18 2.90
CA LEU A 125 -3.89 4.79 4.15
C LEU A 125 -5.40 4.59 3.98
N LEU A 126 -6.07 5.46 3.20
CA LEU A 126 -7.48 5.28 2.87
C LEU A 126 -7.72 3.98 2.08
N LEU A 127 -6.85 3.70 1.10
CA LEU A 127 -6.90 2.45 0.34
C LEU A 127 -6.60 1.22 1.22
N SER A 128 -5.70 1.34 2.18
CA SER A 128 -5.38 0.26 3.10
C SER A 128 -6.53 -0.08 4.02
N ALA A 129 -7.33 0.90 4.45
CA ALA A 129 -8.54 0.66 5.22
C ALA A 129 -9.57 -0.17 4.43
N PHE A 130 -9.72 0.13 3.13
CA PHE A 130 -10.57 -0.66 2.24
C PHE A 130 -10.04 -2.09 2.05
N SER A 131 -8.73 -2.24 1.79
CA SER A 131 -8.08 -3.53 1.67
C SER A 131 -8.21 -4.37 2.94
N PHE A 132 -8.16 -3.73 4.10
CA PHE A 132 -8.27 -4.36 5.40
C PHE A 132 -9.58 -5.15 5.57
N ILE A 133 -10.69 -4.62 5.09
CA ILE A 133 -12.01 -5.26 5.16
C ILE A 133 -12.11 -6.39 4.11
N MET A 134 -11.56 -6.16 2.93
CA MET A 134 -11.68 -7.10 1.81
C MET A 134 -10.73 -8.29 1.92
N PHE A 135 -9.53 -8.10 2.48
CA PHE A 135 -8.43 -9.07 2.45
C PHE A 135 -8.78 -10.47 2.96
N PRO A 136 -9.50 -10.66 4.11
CA PRO A 136 -9.83 -12.01 4.58
C PRO A 136 -10.72 -12.79 3.62
N LYS A 137 -11.74 -12.14 3.06
CA LYS A 137 -12.66 -12.77 2.08
C LYS A 137 -11.95 -13.07 0.78
N LEU A 138 -11.04 -12.18 0.40
CA LEU A 138 -10.21 -12.35 -0.78
C LEU A 138 -9.30 -13.57 -0.65
N ILE A 139 -8.56 -13.70 0.45
CA ILE A 139 -7.69 -14.84 0.71
C ILE A 139 -8.49 -16.15 0.67
N GLN A 140 -9.70 -16.17 1.25
CA GLN A 140 -10.58 -17.34 1.22
C GLN A 140 -10.92 -17.77 -0.23
N LYS A 141 -11.29 -16.82 -1.10
CA LYS A 141 -11.57 -17.09 -2.52
C LYS A 141 -10.31 -17.50 -3.29
N LEU A 142 -9.19 -16.83 -3.04
CA LEU A 142 -7.91 -17.11 -3.70
C LEU A 142 -7.27 -18.43 -3.22
N SER A 143 -7.67 -18.95 -2.06
CA SER A 143 -7.22 -20.27 -1.56
C SER A 143 -8.03 -21.42 -2.14
N SER A 144 -9.13 -21.14 -2.86
CA SER A 144 -9.90 -22.21 -3.53
C SER A 144 -9.05 -22.90 -4.59
N ASN A 145 -9.30 -24.21 -4.78
CA ASN A 145 -8.61 -25.00 -5.81
C ASN A 145 -9.13 -24.69 -7.24
N CYS A 146 -10.15 -23.83 -7.35
CA CYS A 146 -10.72 -23.43 -8.64
C CYS A 146 -9.93 -22.26 -9.23
N LYS A 147 -9.09 -22.57 -10.24
CA LYS A 147 -8.24 -21.59 -10.92
C LYS A 147 -9.03 -20.46 -11.57
N ASP A 148 -10.19 -20.77 -12.12
CA ASP A 148 -11.04 -19.78 -12.80
C ASP A 148 -11.63 -18.79 -11.80
N GLU A 149 -12.02 -19.24 -10.62
CA GLU A 149 -12.50 -18.39 -9.53
C GLU A 149 -11.37 -17.47 -9.01
N ALA A 150 -10.18 -18.01 -8.82
CA ALA A 150 -9.01 -17.23 -8.43
C ALA A 150 -8.67 -16.15 -9.49
N LEU A 151 -8.69 -16.51 -10.78
CA LEU A 151 -8.44 -15.57 -11.88
C LEU A 151 -9.49 -14.45 -11.92
N ARG A 152 -10.78 -14.79 -11.78
CA ARG A 152 -11.86 -13.79 -11.69
C ARG A 152 -11.66 -12.85 -10.51
N SER A 153 -11.28 -13.38 -9.36
CA SER A 153 -11.03 -12.59 -8.16
C SER A 153 -9.84 -11.64 -8.32
N ILE A 154 -8.73 -12.09 -8.92
CA ILE A 154 -7.59 -11.24 -9.24
C ILE A 154 -8.01 -10.12 -10.20
N ASN A 155 -8.71 -10.45 -11.29
CA ASN A 155 -9.18 -9.45 -12.26
C ASN A 155 -10.11 -8.42 -11.61
N MET A 156 -10.98 -8.84 -10.72
CA MET A 156 -11.87 -7.95 -9.99
C MET A 156 -11.09 -7.00 -9.07
N ILE A 157 -10.03 -7.47 -8.40
CA ILE A 157 -9.15 -6.63 -7.58
C ILE A 157 -8.44 -5.61 -8.47
N MET A 158 -7.82 -6.09 -9.55
CA MET A 158 -7.12 -5.20 -10.49
C MET A 158 -8.07 -4.14 -11.05
N THR A 159 -9.32 -4.50 -11.35
CA THR A 159 -10.29 -3.54 -11.85
C THR A 159 -10.76 -2.57 -10.77
N ASN A 160 -11.12 -3.04 -9.59
CA ASN A 160 -11.75 -2.20 -8.58
C ASN A 160 -10.72 -1.46 -7.72
N TYR A 161 -9.73 -2.17 -7.18
CA TYR A 161 -8.77 -1.58 -6.26
C TYR A 161 -7.76 -0.66 -6.97
N VAL A 162 -7.18 -1.12 -8.08
CA VAL A 162 -6.17 -0.33 -8.79
C VAL A 162 -6.80 0.89 -9.46
N ILE A 163 -7.98 0.75 -10.09
CA ILE A 163 -8.69 1.88 -10.69
C ILE A 163 -9.09 2.90 -9.62
N PHE A 164 -9.60 2.44 -8.49
CA PHE A 164 -9.94 3.34 -7.38
C PHE A 164 -8.72 4.08 -6.84
N ALA A 165 -7.58 3.39 -6.71
CA ALA A 165 -6.31 4.01 -6.31
C ALA A 165 -5.87 5.12 -7.27
N HIS A 166 -5.92 4.86 -8.58
CA HIS A 166 -5.61 5.86 -9.60
C HIS A 166 -6.57 7.06 -9.56
N PHE A 167 -7.86 6.80 -9.40
CA PHE A 167 -8.86 7.85 -9.25
C PHE A 167 -8.55 8.76 -8.06
N MET A 168 -8.25 8.17 -6.89
CA MET A 168 -7.91 8.92 -5.68
C MET A 168 -6.63 9.73 -5.85
N VAL A 169 -5.58 9.16 -6.44
CA VAL A 169 -4.29 9.85 -6.62
C VAL A 169 -4.42 11.00 -7.62
N TYR A 170 -5.06 10.81 -8.76
CA TYR A 170 -5.24 11.91 -9.71
C TYR A 170 -6.15 13.00 -9.15
N SER A 171 -7.22 12.64 -8.44
CA SER A 171 -8.04 13.64 -7.73
C SER A 171 -7.21 14.45 -6.75
N PHE A 172 -6.36 13.78 -5.96
CA PHE A 172 -5.47 14.46 -5.04
C PHE A 172 -4.49 15.40 -5.75
N MET A 173 -3.86 14.96 -6.83
CA MET A 173 -2.94 15.80 -7.62
C MET A 173 -3.64 17.05 -8.20
N ILE A 174 -4.94 16.99 -8.48
CA ILE A 174 -5.72 18.15 -8.93
C ILE A 174 -6.08 19.08 -7.76
N PHE A 175 -6.48 18.51 -6.62
CA PHE A 175 -6.95 19.32 -5.48
C PHE A 175 -5.81 19.91 -4.67
N PHE A 176 -4.65 19.25 -4.60
CA PHE A 176 -3.57 19.68 -3.73
C PHE A 176 -2.99 21.07 -4.08
N PRO A 177 -2.86 21.50 -5.36
CA PRO A 177 -2.45 22.86 -5.69
C PRO A 177 -3.33 23.95 -5.06
N PHE A 178 -4.64 23.70 -4.95
CA PHE A 178 -5.56 24.63 -4.26
C PHE A 178 -5.27 24.69 -2.76
N VAL A 179 -4.99 23.54 -2.14
CA VAL A 179 -4.64 23.48 -0.72
C VAL A 179 -3.29 24.16 -0.48
N SER A 180 -2.28 23.91 -1.31
CA SER A 180 -0.94 24.47 -1.16
C SER A 180 -0.90 26.00 -1.37
N SER A 181 -1.84 26.58 -2.13
CA SER A 181 -1.92 28.03 -2.33
C SER A 181 -2.22 28.80 -1.03
N TYR A 182 -2.83 28.15 -0.04
CA TYR A 182 -3.03 28.71 1.29
C TYR A 182 -1.79 28.63 2.19
N PHE A 183 -0.77 27.87 1.80
CA PHE A 183 0.45 27.65 2.55
C PHE A 183 1.66 27.98 1.66
N SER A 184 2.02 29.26 1.58
CA SER A 184 3.11 29.75 0.70
C SER A 184 4.45 29.07 0.92
N GLU A 185 4.73 28.62 2.14
CA GLU A 185 5.94 27.90 2.51
C GLU A 185 6.12 26.56 1.77
N TYR A 186 5.04 26.01 1.23
CA TYR A 186 5.04 24.70 0.55
C TYR A 186 4.89 24.78 -0.97
N SER A 187 5.08 25.97 -1.57
CA SER A 187 4.93 26.16 -3.02
C SER A 187 5.86 25.27 -3.87
N GLY A 188 7.06 24.95 -3.37
CA GLY A 188 8.04 24.08 -4.04
C GLY A 188 7.74 22.57 -3.96
N ILE A 189 6.72 22.16 -3.21
CA ILE A 189 6.47 20.74 -2.95
C ILE A 189 5.77 20.02 -4.12
N LEU A 190 5.05 20.74 -4.98
CA LEU A 190 4.15 20.18 -6.00
C LEU A 190 4.85 19.20 -6.94
N GLY A 191 6.04 19.58 -7.46
CA GLY A 191 6.79 18.72 -8.36
C GLY A 191 7.21 17.39 -7.69
N VAL A 192 7.68 17.47 -6.45
CA VAL A 192 8.08 16.30 -5.65
C VAL A 192 6.87 15.43 -5.32
N LEU A 193 5.76 16.05 -4.91
CA LEU A 193 4.51 15.38 -4.53
C LEU A 193 3.93 14.55 -5.68
N ASN A 194 3.90 15.14 -6.88
CA ASN A 194 3.34 14.45 -8.06
C ASN A 194 4.14 13.17 -8.39
N PHE A 195 5.48 13.25 -8.39
CA PHE A 195 6.32 12.08 -8.63
C PHE A 195 6.17 11.02 -7.56
N ILE A 196 6.13 11.41 -6.28
CA ILE A 196 5.96 10.48 -5.17
C ILE A 196 4.58 9.80 -5.25
N SER A 197 3.53 10.58 -5.51
CA SER A 197 2.16 10.04 -5.63
C SER A 197 2.06 9.00 -6.75
N LEU A 198 2.66 9.27 -7.91
CA LEU A 198 2.70 8.31 -9.02
C LEU A 198 3.56 7.08 -8.69
N ALA A 199 4.70 7.24 -8.03
CA ALA A 199 5.54 6.11 -7.66
C ALA A 199 4.86 5.19 -6.64
N VAL A 200 4.22 5.76 -5.62
CA VAL A 200 3.49 5.01 -4.59
C VAL A 200 2.27 4.28 -5.19
N LEU A 201 1.64 4.87 -6.21
CA LEU A 201 0.53 4.26 -6.93
C LEU A 201 0.90 2.91 -7.59
N LEU A 202 2.13 2.78 -8.11
CA LEU A 202 2.62 1.54 -8.71
C LEU A 202 2.61 0.34 -7.75
N ASN A 203 2.70 0.58 -6.45
CA ASN A 203 2.59 -0.46 -5.44
C ASN A 203 1.24 -1.21 -5.51
N THR A 204 0.17 -0.52 -5.88
CA THR A 204 -1.18 -1.09 -5.91
C THR A 204 -1.35 -2.19 -6.95
N HIS A 205 -0.56 -2.17 -8.02
CA HIS A 205 -0.64 -3.12 -9.13
C HIS A 205 -0.29 -4.57 -8.76
N SER A 206 0.51 -4.76 -7.71
CA SER A 206 0.89 -6.10 -7.24
C SER A 206 -0.16 -6.77 -6.36
N PHE A 207 -1.11 -6.02 -5.79
CA PHE A 207 -1.95 -6.44 -4.67
C PHE A 207 -2.71 -7.76 -4.92
N GLY A 208 -3.36 -7.92 -6.06
CA GLY A 208 -4.11 -9.13 -6.39
C GLY A 208 -3.23 -10.37 -6.54
N HIS A 209 -2.12 -10.22 -7.27
CA HIS A 209 -1.19 -11.31 -7.56
C HIS A 209 -0.41 -11.77 -6.33
N VAL A 210 0.04 -10.83 -5.50
CA VAL A 210 0.71 -11.16 -4.23
C VAL A 210 -0.24 -11.84 -3.25
N SER A 211 -1.47 -11.33 -3.15
CA SER A 211 -2.49 -11.95 -2.30
C SER A 211 -2.77 -13.41 -2.72
N PHE A 212 -2.76 -13.67 -4.04
CA PHE A 212 -2.88 -15.04 -4.55
C PHE A 212 -1.67 -15.90 -4.18
N LEU A 213 -0.44 -15.42 -4.33
CA LEU A 213 0.76 -16.15 -3.92
C LEU A 213 0.71 -16.53 -2.43
N ILE A 214 0.31 -15.60 -1.57
CA ILE A 214 0.16 -15.85 -0.13
C ILE A 214 -0.94 -16.88 0.13
N ALA A 215 -2.11 -16.76 -0.53
CA ALA A 215 -3.22 -17.68 -0.39
C ALA A 215 -2.87 -19.12 -0.82
N GLN A 216 -1.94 -19.26 -1.78
CA GLN A 216 -1.43 -20.54 -2.28
C GLN A 216 -0.19 -21.05 -1.51
N ASN A 217 0.07 -20.55 -0.29
CA ASN A 217 1.22 -20.91 0.55
C ASN A 217 2.57 -20.72 -0.16
N ARG A 218 2.69 -19.65 -0.98
CA ARG A 218 3.94 -19.23 -1.66
C ARG A 218 4.56 -17.99 -1.04
N GLU A 219 4.48 -17.86 0.29
CA GLU A 219 5.02 -16.73 1.05
C GLU A 219 6.54 -16.56 0.82
N LYS A 220 7.27 -17.67 0.68
CA LYS A 220 8.69 -17.65 0.33
C LYS A 220 8.94 -16.94 -1.00
N THR A 221 8.12 -17.20 -2.01
CA THR A 221 8.23 -16.55 -3.32
C THR A 221 7.97 -15.05 -3.21
N ALA A 222 6.91 -14.66 -2.49
CA ALA A 222 6.59 -13.24 -2.24
C ALA A 222 7.74 -12.52 -1.51
N ALA A 223 8.35 -13.17 -0.49
CA ALA A 223 9.50 -12.63 0.24
C ALA A 223 10.74 -12.45 -0.67
N LEU A 224 11.05 -13.42 -1.51
CA LEU A 224 12.18 -13.32 -2.44
C LEU A 224 11.98 -12.20 -3.47
N ILE A 225 10.79 -12.08 -4.04
CA ILE A 225 10.47 -11.01 -4.99
C ILE A 225 10.61 -9.64 -4.31
N SER A 226 10.11 -9.49 -3.07
CA SER A 226 10.23 -8.22 -2.33
C SER A 226 11.68 -7.88 -1.99
N LEU A 227 12.52 -8.87 -1.68
CA LEU A 227 13.95 -8.68 -1.45
C LEU A 227 14.66 -8.22 -2.72
N VAL A 228 14.36 -8.84 -3.87
CA VAL A 228 14.90 -8.40 -5.17
C VAL A 228 14.50 -6.95 -5.46
N ALA A 229 13.23 -6.61 -5.25
CA ALA A 229 12.75 -5.24 -5.45
C ALA A 229 13.47 -4.23 -4.52
N LEU A 230 13.70 -4.58 -3.25
CA LEU A 230 14.45 -3.74 -2.31
C LEU A 230 15.90 -3.52 -2.76
N VAL A 231 16.59 -4.59 -3.17
CA VAL A 231 17.98 -4.49 -3.65
C VAL A 231 18.05 -3.58 -4.88
N ILE A 232 17.13 -3.74 -5.82
CA ILE A 232 17.06 -2.90 -7.02
C ILE A 232 16.76 -1.44 -6.64
N ASN A 233 15.88 -1.19 -5.68
CA ASN A 233 15.61 0.16 -5.17
C ASN A 233 16.87 0.85 -4.68
N ILE A 234 17.64 0.17 -3.84
CA ILE A 234 18.88 0.72 -3.29
C ILE A 234 19.91 0.97 -4.40
N LEU A 235 20.09 0.01 -5.30
CA LEU A 235 21.05 0.14 -6.41
C LEU A 235 20.68 1.30 -7.33
N ILE A 236 19.44 1.39 -7.78
CA ILE A 236 18.98 2.48 -8.65
C ILE A 236 19.07 3.81 -7.90
N GLY A 237 18.64 3.87 -6.61
CA GLY A 237 18.74 5.08 -5.79
C GLY A 237 20.19 5.60 -5.68
N VAL A 238 21.15 4.73 -5.45
CA VAL A 238 22.58 5.09 -5.41
C VAL A 238 23.07 5.56 -6.78
N ILE A 239 22.67 4.89 -7.88
CA ILE A 239 23.03 5.29 -9.25
C ILE A 239 22.50 6.70 -9.55
N LEU A 240 21.21 6.94 -9.30
CA LEU A 240 20.57 8.24 -9.55
C LEU A 240 21.28 9.37 -8.78
N ILE A 241 21.63 9.13 -7.52
CA ILE A 241 22.24 10.17 -6.67
C ILE A 241 23.72 10.37 -6.99
N LYS A 242 24.52 9.29 -7.03
CA LYS A 242 25.98 9.41 -7.11
C LYS A 242 26.52 9.53 -8.54
N LEU A 243 25.88 8.87 -9.50
CA LEU A 243 26.37 8.84 -10.89
C LEU A 243 25.64 9.85 -11.76
N MET A 244 24.31 9.97 -11.58
CA MET A 244 23.49 10.85 -12.42
C MET A 244 23.27 12.23 -11.79
N LEU A 245 23.55 12.41 -10.48
CA LEU A 245 23.41 13.67 -9.74
C LEU A 245 22.03 14.33 -9.95
N VAL A 246 20.96 13.51 -9.92
CA VAL A 246 19.62 13.98 -10.22
C VAL A 246 19.08 14.90 -9.11
N PRO A 247 18.20 15.88 -9.43
CA PRO A 247 17.44 16.63 -8.42
C PRO A 247 16.63 15.70 -7.50
N VAL A 248 16.39 16.11 -6.24
CA VAL A 248 15.73 15.33 -5.20
C VAL A 248 14.37 14.74 -5.64
N LYS A 249 13.62 15.48 -6.47
CA LYS A 249 12.32 15.07 -7.00
C LYS A 249 12.36 13.77 -7.80
N TYR A 250 13.49 13.43 -8.40
CA TYR A 250 13.63 12.23 -9.23
C TYR A 250 14.15 11.01 -8.47
N VAL A 251 14.62 11.14 -7.25
CA VAL A 251 15.15 10.00 -6.47
C VAL A 251 14.07 8.94 -6.24
N ILE A 252 12.80 9.35 -6.13
CA ILE A 252 11.65 8.44 -5.96
C ILE A 252 11.44 7.48 -7.16
N VAL A 253 12.01 7.80 -8.32
CA VAL A 253 11.98 6.93 -9.51
C VAL A 253 12.56 5.56 -9.19
N ALA A 254 13.56 5.49 -8.29
CA ALA A 254 14.09 4.21 -7.82
C ALA A 254 12.99 3.32 -7.19
N SER A 255 12.15 3.90 -6.34
CA SER A 255 11.01 3.18 -5.74
C SER A 255 9.96 2.80 -6.78
N GLY A 256 9.68 3.69 -7.73
CA GLY A 256 8.78 3.41 -8.86
C GLY A 256 9.23 2.20 -9.67
N PHE A 257 10.50 2.15 -10.08
CA PHE A 257 11.07 0.98 -10.78
C PHE A 257 11.00 -0.29 -9.95
N SER A 258 11.27 -0.21 -8.66
CA SER A 258 11.18 -1.36 -7.76
C SER A 258 9.77 -1.91 -7.67
N TYR A 259 8.75 -1.06 -7.61
CA TYR A 259 7.36 -1.48 -7.62
C TYR A 259 6.92 -2.05 -8.98
N ILE A 260 7.44 -1.53 -10.10
CA ILE A 260 7.20 -2.12 -11.42
C ILE A 260 7.76 -3.55 -11.47
N ILE A 261 9.01 -3.75 -11.05
CA ILE A 261 9.64 -5.07 -11.04
C ILE A 261 8.91 -6.01 -10.08
N PHE A 262 8.56 -5.52 -8.90
CA PHE A 262 7.80 -6.30 -7.93
C PHE A 262 6.45 -6.75 -8.49
N SER A 263 5.69 -5.85 -9.12
CA SER A 263 4.40 -6.16 -9.74
C SER A 263 4.56 -7.14 -10.89
N PHE A 264 5.55 -6.94 -11.75
CA PHE A 264 5.84 -7.82 -12.87
C PHE A 264 6.20 -9.24 -12.41
N LEU A 265 7.13 -9.39 -11.46
CA LEU A 265 7.52 -10.70 -10.93
C LEU A 265 6.38 -11.39 -10.19
N SER A 266 5.60 -10.65 -9.41
CA SER A 266 4.43 -11.19 -8.72
C SER A 266 3.38 -11.72 -9.70
N THR A 267 3.13 -10.99 -10.78
CA THR A 267 2.24 -11.42 -11.86
C THR A 267 2.79 -12.62 -12.60
N TYR A 268 4.09 -12.64 -12.89
CA TYR A 268 4.75 -13.76 -13.56
C TYR A 268 4.56 -15.08 -12.77
N PHE A 269 4.91 -15.09 -11.49
CA PHE A 269 4.77 -16.29 -10.66
C PHE A 269 3.31 -16.66 -10.41
N SER A 270 2.42 -15.68 -10.27
CA SER A 270 0.98 -15.92 -10.17
C SER A 270 0.42 -16.57 -11.44
N ASN A 271 0.75 -16.05 -12.62
CA ASN A 271 0.31 -16.59 -13.91
C ASN A 271 0.89 -17.99 -14.16
N LEU A 272 2.12 -18.24 -13.74
CA LEU A 272 2.71 -19.57 -13.85
C LEU A 272 1.91 -20.62 -13.05
N LEU A 273 1.46 -20.27 -11.86
CA LEU A 273 0.62 -21.15 -11.03
C LEU A 273 -0.79 -21.33 -11.59
N LEU A 274 -1.40 -20.26 -12.11
CA LEU A 274 -2.77 -20.25 -12.64
C LEU A 274 -2.88 -20.92 -14.01
N LYS A 275 -2.02 -20.48 -14.94
CA LYS A 275 -2.11 -20.83 -16.36
C LYS A 275 -1.09 -21.91 -16.81
N GLY A 276 -0.13 -22.27 -15.93
CA GLY A 276 0.93 -23.25 -16.22
C GLY A 276 2.02 -22.70 -17.17
N LYS A 277 1.68 -21.79 -18.05
CA LYS A 277 2.59 -21.11 -19.00
C LYS A 277 2.29 -19.62 -19.02
N THR A 278 3.31 -18.81 -19.21
CA THR A 278 3.14 -17.36 -19.35
C THR A 278 4.27 -16.82 -20.26
N ASN A 279 4.02 -15.69 -20.90
CA ASN A 279 5.02 -14.98 -21.70
C ASN A 279 5.13 -13.52 -21.20
N PHE A 280 6.17 -12.83 -21.61
CA PHE A 280 6.45 -11.47 -21.18
C PHE A 280 5.26 -10.51 -21.46
N TYR A 281 4.67 -10.61 -22.66
CA TYR A 281 3.57 -9.73 -23.05
C TYR A 281 2.32 -9.94 -22.18
N ALA A 282 1.96 -11.20 -21.92
CA ALA A 282 0.82 -11.50 -21.03
C ALA A 282 1.06 -11.00 -19.61
N VAL A 283 2.28 -11.18 -19.08
CA VAL A 283 2.63 -10.66 -17.75
C VAL A 283 2.54 -9.14 -17.72
N PHE A 284 3.04 -8.46 -18.74
CA PHE A 284 2.99 -7.00 -18.81
C PHE A 284 1.56 -6.47 -18.88
N THR A 285 0.72 -7.04 -19.74
CA THR A 285 -0.69 -6.63 -19.89
C THR A 285 -1.54 -6.94 -18.65
N ASP A 286 -1.26 -8.05 -17.97
CA ASP A 286 -1.94 -8.41 -16.74
C ASP A 286 -1.49 -7.52 -15.55
N SER A 287 -0.19 -7.12 -15.49
CA SER A 287 0.31 -6.20 -14.46
C SER A 287 -0.09 -4.75 -14.70
N PHE A 288 -0.05 -4.31 -15.97
CA PHE A 288 -0.22 -2.92 -16.37
C PHE A 288 -1.21 -2.83 -17.55
N PRO A 289 -2.52 -2.97 -17.30
CA PRO A 289 -3.53 -2.84 -18.35
C PRO A 289 -3.42 -1.47 -19.05
N LEU A 290 -3.44 -1.44 -20.38
CA LEU A 290 -3.23 -0.23 -21.19
C LEU A 290 -4.16 0.93 -20.79
N ARG A 291 -5.41 0.63 -20.43
CA ARG A 291 -6.38 1.64 -19.97
C ARG A 291 -5.96 2.38 -18.69
N ILE A 292 -5.07 1.79 -17.89
CA ILE A 292 -4.52 2.37 -16.67
C ILE A 292 -3.12 2.90 -16.94
N PHE A 293 -2.31 2.15 -17.68
CA PHE A 293 -0.90 2.47 -17.92
C PHE A 293 -0.73 3.72 -18.80
N LEU A 294 -1.62 3.94 -19.78
CA LEU A 294 -1.54 5.11 -20.67
C LEU A 294 -1.78 6.44 -19.93
N PRO A 295 -2.83 6.61 -19.09
CA PRO A 295 -2.93 7.79 -18.22
C PRO A 295 -1.78 7.92 -17.23
N PHE A 296 -1.26 6.79 -16.72
CA PHE A 296 -0.12 6.81 -15.80
C PHE A 296 1.14 7.40 -16.47
N THR A 297 1.49 6.93 -17.66
CA THR A 297 2.63 7.46 -18.41
C THR A 297 2.43 8.93 -18.79
N ALA A 298 1.21 9.32 -19.18
CA ALA A 298 0.89 10.73 -19.42
C ALA A 298 1.07 11.57 -18.14
N GLY A 299 0.63 11.07 -16.98
CA GLY A 299 0.85 11.72 -15.69
C GLY A 299 2.32 11.91 -15.33
N VAL A 300 3.16 10.89 -15.62
CA VAL A 300 4.62 10.99 -15.44
C VAL A 300 5.21 12.07 -16.37
N VAL A 301 4.81 12.12 -17.64
CA VAL A 301 5.27 13.13 -18.60
C VAL A 301 4.86 14.54 -18.17
N VAL A 302 3.60 14.73 -17.77
CA VAL A 302 3.08 16.01 -17.27
C VAL A 302 3.86 16.46 -16.03
N SER A 303 4.14 15.54 -15.10
CA SER A 303 4.91 15.84 -13.89
C SER A 303 6.38 16.12 -14.20
N TYR A 304 6.96 15.46 -15.21
CA TYR A 304 8.37 15.69 -15.62
C TYR A 304 8.59 17.11 -16.16
N PHE A 305 7.66 17.60 -16.98
CA PHE A 305 7.73 18.93 -17.57
C PHE A 305 7.11 20.02 -16.67
N ASP A 306 6.72 19.69 -15.43
CA ASP A 306 6.06 20.58 -14.46
C ASP A 306 4.79 21.27 -15.05
N LEU A 307 4.06 20.57 -15.93
CA LEU A 307 2.85 21.05 -16.60
C LEU A 307 1.59 20.83 -15.72
N GLY A 308 1.62 21.33 -14.49
CA GLY A 308 0.63 21.01 -13.44
C GLY A 308 -0.84 21.08 -13.86
N PHE A 309 -1.23 22.05 -14.69
CA PHE A 309 -2.61 22.17 -15.18
C PHE A 309 -3.04 20.98 -16.06
N TRP A 310 -2.12 20.39 -16.81
CA TRP A 310 -2.42 19.25 -17.71
C TRP A 310 -2.75 17.96 -16.98
N ILE A 311 -2.56 17.89 -15.67
CA ILE A 311 -3.00 16.74 -14.86
C ILE A 311 -4.52 16.54 -14.94
N ILE A 312 -5.27 17.63 -15.17
CA ILE A 312 -6.73 17.57 -15.40
C ILE A 312 -7.04 16.77 -16.66
N ALA A 313 -6.29 17.00 -17.75
CA ALA A 313 -6.46 16.25 -18.99
C ALA A 313 -6.12 14.75 -18.79
N VAL A 314 -5.07 14.45 -18.03
CA VAL A 314 -4.72 13.07 -17.64
C VAL A 314 -5.87 12.41 -16.87
N PHE A 315 -6.45 13.11 -15.92
CA PHE A 315 -7.59 12.62 -15.14
C PHE A 315 -8.82 12.37 -15.99
N ILE A 316 -9.17 13.31 -16.90
CA ILE A 316 -10.28 13.15 -17.84
C ILE A 316 -10.05 11.92 -18.73
N MET A 317 -8.84 11.76 -19.28
CA MET A 317 -8.46 10.59 -20.07
C MET A 317 -8.61 9.30 -19.25
N PHE A 318 -8.14 9.30 -17.99
CA PHE A 318 -8.28 8.15 -17.11
C PHE A 318 -9.74 7.81 -16.84
N VAL A 319 -10.58 8.78 -16.52
CA VAL A 319 -12.03 8.60 -16.28
C VAL A 319 -12.71 8.05 -17.55
N TYR A 320 -12.41 8.60 -18.72
CA TYR A 320 -12.97 8.15 -19.98
C TYR A 320 -12.63 6.68 -20.28
N LEU A 321 -11.36 6.29 -20.17
CA LEU A 321 -10.89 4.93 -20.42
C LEU A 321 -11.40 3.90 -19.40
N ASN A 322 -11.77 4.34 -18.19
CA ASN A 322 -12.19 3.47 -17.10
C ASN A 322 -13.63 3.71 -16.63
N MET A 323 -14.45 4.42 -17.43
CA MET A 323 -15.80 4.85 -17.04
C MET A 323 -16.70 3.69 -16.60
N ARG A 324 -16.63 2.56 -17.32
CA ARG A 324 -17.42 1.36 -16.98
C ARG A 324 -17.04 0.82 -15.58
N SER A 325 -15.75 0.66 -15.32
CA SER A 325 -15.27 0.16 -14.04
C SER A 325 -15.56 1.12 -12.89
N LEU A 326 -15.47 2.44 -13.12
CA LEU A 326 -15.84 3.45 -12.12
C LEU A 326 -17.35 3.40 -11.76
N LYS A 327 -18.22 3.13 -12.74
CA LYS A 327 -19.64 2.90 -12.46
C LYS A 327 -19.88 1.63 -11.63
N GLU A 328 -19.17 0.54 -11.94
CA GLU A 328 -19.24 -0.71 -11.17
C GLU A 328 -18.75 -0.50 -9.72
N ILE A 329 -17.65 0.25 -9.52
CA ILE A 329 -17.13 0.61 -8.20
C ILE A 329 -18.16 1.43 -7.41
N THR A 330 -18.76 2.47 -8.02
CA THR A 330 -19.79 3.29 -7.36
C THR A 330 -21.03 2.48 -6.99
N HIS A 331 -21.46 1.55 -7.84
CA HIS A 331 -22.55 0.65 -7.53
C HIS A 331 -22.20 -0.27 -6.34
N THR A 332 -21.00 -0.83 -6.32
CA THR A 332 -20.52 -1.67 -5.21
C THR A 332 -20.47 -0.88 -3.90
N PHE A 333 -19.99 0.37 -3.91
CA PHE A 333 -20.00 1.22 -2.73
C PHE A 333 -21.41 1.52 -2.22
N LYS A 334 -22.37 1.78 -3.11
CA LYS A 334 -23.78 1.98 -2.73
C LYS A 334 -24.38 0.72 -2.07
N LEU A 335 -24.10 -0.45 -2.61
CA LEU A 335 -24.54 -1.72 -2.02
C LEU A 335 -23.93 -1.95 -0.63
N LEU A 336 -22.65 -1.64 -0.46
CA LEU A 336 -21.95 -1.75 0.83
C LEU A 336 -22.50 -0.77 1.89
N TRP A 337 -22.89 0.42 1.44
CA TRP A 337 -23.49 1.44 2.33
C TRP A 337 -24.84 0.99 2.87
N HIS A 338 -25.68 0.37 2.04
CA HIS A 338 -27.02 -0.08 2.45
C HIS A 338 -27.01 -1.45 3.14
N ASN A 339 -26.05 -2.31 2.84
CA ASN A 339 -25.94 -3.64 3.43
C ASN A 339 -24.47 -4.06 3.62
N PRO A 340 -23.83 -3.70 4.74
CA PRO A 340 -22.42 -4.01 5.01
C PRO A 340 -22.12 -5.52 5.03
N GLN A 341 -23.15 -6.36 5.18
CA GLN A 341 -23.02 -7.83 5.19
C GLN A 341 -22.99 -8.44 3.78
N ILE A 342 -23.38 -7.69 2.74
CA ILE A 342 -23.39 -8.17 1.34
C ILE A 342 -22.02 -7.92 0.67
N ILE A 343 -20.92 -8.12 1.33
CA ILE A 343 -19.67 -8.31 0.62
C ILE A 343 -19.65 -9.76 0.12
N ASN A 344 -20.55 -10.09 -0.79
CA ASN A 344 -20.36 -11.21 -1.69
C ASN A 344 -19.43 -10.74 -2.81
N LEU A 345 -18.14 -10.77 -2.52
CA LEU A 345 -17.09 -10.67 -3.54
C LEU A 345 -17.15 -11.86 -4.46
#